data_3ba5f3e725f2ba49d97e51d3dce91495
#
_entry.id   3ba5f3e725f2ba49d97e51d3dce91495
#
_cell.length_a   1.000
_cell.length_b   1.000
_cell.length_c   1.000
_cell.angle_alpha   90.00
_cell.angle_beta   90.00
_cell.angle_gamma   90.00
#
_symmetry.space_group_name_H-M   'P 1'
#
loop_
_entity.id
_entity.type
_entity.pdbx_description
1 polymer ?
#
loop_
_entity_poly.entity_id
_entity_poly.type
_entity_poly.pdbx_seq_one_letter_code
_entity_poly.pdbx_strand_id
1 'polypeptide(L)'
;DSVLNRVRSAGSQVVLVADEYGGTQGLVTIEDLVEEILGEVYDEYDDRESERDFQRLGTSWEVAGLVRLDDLADQTGYTAPDGPYETLGGLIMATLGHIPNVGDRAVLPLSTATTLQEEFETASAGHWLARVTAMDERRVERAVLSPITPEQAAELTTIAPESTSPGGAQ
;
A
#
# COMPACT_ATOMS: atom_id res chain seq x y z
N ASP A 1 32.11 -24.19 -3.17
CA ASP A 1 31.27 -24.43 -4.37
C ASP A 1 29.84 -24.56 -3.94
N SER A 2 29.11 -23.57 -4.31
CA SER A 2 27.91 -23.14 -3.64
C SER A 2 26.70 -24.01 -3.96
N VAL A 3 25.75 -24.02 -3.03
CA VAL A 3 24.39 -24.57 -3.14
C VAL A 3 23.74 -24.13 -4.47
N LEU A 4 23.97 -22.87 -4.88
CA LEU A 4 23.47 -22.30 -6.14
C LEU A 4 23.91 -23.11 -7.38
N ASN A 5 25.18 -23.55 -7.45
CA ASN A 5 25.66 -24.35 -8.57
C ASN A 5 25.02 -25.73 -8.63
N ARG A 6 24.68 -26.33 -7.48
CA ARG A 6 23.97 -27.60 -7.39
C ARG A 6 22.53 -27.46 -7.83
N VAL A 7 21.82 -26.43 -7.39
CA VAL A 7 20.44 -26.14 -7.76
C VAL A 7 20.34 -25.90 -9.27
N ARG A 8 21.22 -25.06 -9.81
CA ARG A 8 21.28 -24.76 -11.25
C ARG A 8 21.59 -26.01 -12.09
N SER A 9 22.49 -26.89 -11.62
CA SER A 9 22.83 -28.12 -12.33
C SER A 9 21.70 -29.15 -12.32
N ALA A 10 20.87 -29.14 -11.28
CA ALA A 10 19.73 -30.03 -11.15
C ALA A 10 18.51 -29.58 -11.97
N GLY A 11 18.51 -28.34 -12.50
CA GLY A 11 17.38 -27.78 -13.24
C GLY A 11 16.10 -27.64 -12.41
N SER A 12 16.26 -27.61 -11.09
CA SER A 12 15.14 -27.51 -10.14
C SER A 12 14.98 -26.07 -9.67
N GLN A 13 13.76 -25.56 -9.66
CA GLN A 13 13.46 -24.22 -9.16
C GLN A 13 13.26 -24.18 -7.64
N VAL A 14 13.02 -25.33 -7.01
CA VAL A 14 12.75 -25.46 -5.58
C VAL A 14 13.65 -26.54 -5.00
N VAL A 15 14.22 -26.29 -3.81
CA VAL A 15 15.09 -27.19 -3.06
C VAL A 15 14.52 -27.39 -1.66
N LEU A 16 14.43 -28.64 -1.23
CA LEU A 16 14.16 -28.97 0.15
C LEU A 16 15.46 -28.95 0.97
N VAL A 17 15.42 -28.24 2.08
CA VAL A 17 16.54 -28.20 3.05
C VAL A 17 16.25 -29.26 4.11
N ALA A 18 17.19 -30.18 4.29
CA ALA A 18 17.11 -31.20 5.32
C ALA A 18 18.22 -31.01 6.35
N ASP A 19 17.95 -31.38 7.60
CA ASP A 19 18.93 -31.45 8.65
C ASP A 19 19.79 -32.73 8.56
N GLU A 20 20.77 -32.87 9.44
CA GLU A 20 21.68 -34.02 9.52
C GLU A 20 20.97 -35.33 9.91
N TYR A 21 19.75 -35.27 10.37
CA TYR A 21 18.92 -36.42 10.76
C TYR A 21 17.87 -36.76 9.67
N GLY A 22 17.86 -36.02 8.56
CA GLY A 22 16.91 -36.21 7.47
C GLY A 22 15.55 -35.54 7.68
N GLY A 23 15.41 -34.70 8.71
CA GLY A 23 14.23 -33.89 8.95
C GLY A 23 14.16 -32.71 8.00
N THR A 24 12.98 -32.42 7.44
CA THR A 24 12.79 -31.25 6.57
C THR A 24 12.77 -29.98 7.39
N GLN A 25 13.72 -29.06 7.12
CA GLN A 25 13.84 -27.76 7.77
C GLN A 25 13.09 -26.67 7.02
N GLY A 26 12.88 -26.84 5.72
CA GLY A 26 12.17 -25.88 4.90
C GLY A 26 12.38 -26.13 3.40
N LEU A 27 11.95 -25.17 2.61
CA LEU A 27 12.22 -25.12 1.17
C LEU A 27 12.86 -23.76 0.83
N VAL A 28 13.67 -23.76 -0.22
CA VAL A 28 14.32 -22.54 -0.77
C VAL A 28 14.10 -22.57 -2.27
N THR A 29 13.74 -21.45 -2.83
CA THR A 29 13.62 -21.28 -4.29
C THR A 29 14.94 -20.77 -4.87
N ILE A 30 15.10 -20.85 -6.19
CA ILE A 30 16.25 -20.27 -6.86
C ILE A 30 16.20 -18.75 -6.81
N GLU A 31 14.99 -18.20 -6.82
CA GLU A 31 14.70 -16.78 -6.67
C GLU A 31 15.21 -16.26 -5.34
N ASP A 32 14.91 -16.92 -4.21
CA ASP A 32 15.40 -16.56 -2.87
C ASP A 32 16.92 -16.54 -2.80
N LEU A 33 17.57 -17.52 -3.47
CA LEU A 33 19.04 -17.60 -3.51
C LEU A 33 19.68 -16.51 -4.37
N VAL A 34 19.00 -16.10 -5.43
CA VAL A 34 19.43 -15.02 -6.32
C VAL A 34 19.25 -13.69 -5.63
N GLU A 35 18.13 -13.47 -4.97
CA GLU A 35 17.82 -12.28 -4.18
C GLU A 35 18.87 -12.05 -3.08
N GLU A 36 19.23 -13.09 -2.31
CA GLU A 36 20.24 -12.99 -1.26
C GLU A 36 21.65 -12.63 -1.80
N ILE A 37 21.97 -13.04 -3.03
CA ILE A 37 23.30 -12.79 -3.64
C ILE A 37 23.38 -11.43 -4.31
N LEU A 38 22.30 -11.01 -4.99
CA LEU A 38 22.26 -9.78 -5.78
C LEU A 38 21.72 -8.59 -4.98
N GLY A 39 21.15 -8.84 -3.80
CA GLY A 39 20.30 -7.88 -3.10
C GLY A 39 19.00 -7.70 -3.87
N GLU A 40 18.16 -6.77 -3.44
CA GLU A 40 16.98 -6.39 -4.22
C GLU A 40 17.47 -5.96 -5.61
N VAL A 41 17.25 -6.81 -6.61
CA VAL A 41 17.45 -6.45 -8.01
C VAL A 41 16.29 -5.53 -8.36
N TYR A 42 16.54 -4.23 -8.25
CA TYR A 42 15.66 -3.25 -8.90
C TYR A 42 15.76 -3.54 -10.41
N ASP A 43 14.73 -4.21 -10.93
CA ASP A 43 14.61 -4.46 -12.36
C ASP A 43 14.35 -3.10 -13.04
N GLU A 44 14.94 -2.89 -14.22
CA GLU A 44 14.60 -1.72 -15.06
C GLU A 44 13.11 -1.67 -15.43
N TYR A 45 12.35 -2.72 -15.09
CA TYR A 45 10.89 -2.78 -15.18
C TYR A 45 10.20 -2.17 -13.95
N ASP A 46 10.82 -2.21 -12.74
CA ASP A 46 10.25 -1.63 -11.53
C ASP A 46 10.14 -0.11 -11.62
N ASP A 47 11.10 0.56 -12.28
CA ASP A 47 11.02 2.00 -12.55
C ASP A 47 9.84 2.35 -13.45
N ARG A 48 9.47 1.48 -14.39
CA ARG A 48 8.32 1.69 -15.27
C ARG A 48 6.98 1.33 -14.64
N GLU A 49 6.96 0.41 -13.69
CA GLU A 49 5.77 0.10 -12.90
C GLU A 49 5.56 1.17 -11.85
N SER A 50 6.59 1.60 -11.13
CA SER A 50 6.48 2.70 -10.17
C SER A 50 6.10 4.03 -10.85
N GLU A 51 6.55 4.32 -12.07
CA GLU A 51 6.08 5.47 -12.86
C GLU A 51 4.59 5.36 -13.26
N ARG A 52 4.07 4.14 -13.38
CA ARG A 52 2.63 3.90 -13.63
C ARG A 52 1.81 3.94 -12.36
N ASP A 53 2.41 3.53 -11.25
CA ASP A 53 1.76 3.44 -9.95
C ASP A 53 1.62 4.79 -9.27
N PHE A 54 2.53 5.72 -9.53
CA PHE A 54 2.53 7.07 -8.99
C PHE A 54 2.61 8.11 -10.11
N GLN A 55 1.65 9.02 -10.13
CA GLN A 55 1.70 10.20 -10.98
C GLN A 55 1.53 11.47 -10.14
N ARG A 56 2.53 12.35 -10.18
CA ARG A 56 2.46 13.60 -9.45
C ARG A 56 1.57 14.61 -10.14
N LEU A 57 0.59 15.14 -9.43
CA LEU A 57 -0.37 16.15 -9.89
C LEU A 57 -0.25 17.44 -9.05
N GLY A 58 0.82 18.19 -9.26
CA GLY A 58 1.13 19.37 -8.44
C GLY A 58 1.48 19.00 -7.00
N THR A 59 0.62 19.35 -6.04
CA THR A 59 0.74 18.97 -4.63
C THR A 59 0.07 17.63 -4.29
N SER A 60 -0.66 17.07 -5.25
CA SER A 60 -1.38 15.80 -5.11
C SER A 60 -0.67 14.68 -5.86
N TRP A 61 -1.07 13.45 -5.59
CA TRP A 61 -0.57 12.27 -6.26
C TRP A 61 -1.73 11.42 -6.77
N GLU A 62 -1.70 10.99 -8.02
CA GLU A 62 -2.52 9.89 -8.47
C GLU A 62 -1.76 8.58 -8.26
N VAL A 63 -2.37 7.64 -7.55
CA VAL A 63 -1.72 6.42 -7.08
C VAL A 63 -2.59 5.21 -7.42
N ALA A 64 -1.95 4.12 -7.84
CA ALA A 64 -2.64 2.86 -8.06
C ALA A 64 -3.10 2.26 -6.71
N GLY A 65 -4.28 1.66 -6.68
CA GLY A 65 -4.88 1.12 -5.46
C GLY A 65 -4.13 -0.10 -4.90
N LEU A 66 -3.30 -0.77 -5.69
CA LEU A 66 -2.49 -1.93 -5.29
C LEU A 66 -1.13 -1.54 -4.69
N VAL A 67 -0.77 -0.26 -4.73
CA VAL A 67 0.48 0.24 -4.14
C VAL A 67 0.51 -0.10 -2.65
N ARG A 68 1.63 -0.65 -2.21
CA ARG A 68 1.87 -0.97 -0.80
C ARG A 68 2.03 0.31 0.02
N LEU A 69 1.63 0.25 1.27
CA LEU A 69 1.68 1.44 2.15
C LEU A 69 3.11 1.89 2.47
N ASP A 70 4.08 0.97 2.43
CA ASP A 70 5.50 1.29 2.60
C ASP A 70 6.00 2.14 1.43
N ASP A 71 5.72 1.71 0.19
CA ASP A 71 6.09 2.45 -1.03
C ASP A 71 5.36 3.82 -1.09
N LEU A 72 4.10 3.84 -0.62
CA LEU A 72 3.33 5.07 -0.53
C LEU A 72 3.99 6.09 0.42
N ALA A 73 4.48 5.63 1.57
CA ALA A 73 5.15 6.48 2.55
C ALA A 73 6.43 7.08 1.97
N ASP A 74 7.24 6.28 1.28
CA ASP A 74 8.50 6.73 0.67
C ASP A 74 8.28 7.77 -0.42
N GLN A 75 7.24 7.63 -1.24
CA GLN A 75 6.97 8.52 -2.37
C GLN A 75 6.20 9.78 -1.99
N THR A 76 5.27 9.68 -1.05
CA THR A 76 4.35 10.78 -0.73
C THR A 76 4.61 11.43 0.64
N GLY A 77 5.30 10.73 1.54
CA GLY A 77 5.47 11.11 2.94
C GLY A 77 4.24 10.80 3.82
N TYR A 78 3.21 10.15 3.28
CA TYR A 78 2.06 9.71 4.07
C TYR A 78 2.35 8.37 4.74
N THR A 79 2.28 8.32 6.05
CA THR A 79 2.43 7.08 6.82
C THR A 79 1.09 6.63 7.38
N ALA A 80 0.65 5.45 6.97
CA ALA A 80 -0.57 4.83 7.46
C ALA A 80 -0.37 4.26 8.88
N PRO A 81 -1.41 4.27 9.74
CA PRO A 81 -1.36 3.51 10.98
C PRO A 81 -1.44 2.00 10.72
N ASP A 82 -1.03 1.21 11.70
CA ASP A 82 -1.18 -0.25 11.65
C ASP A 82 -2.65 -0.64 11.53
N GLY A 83 -2.94 -1.59 10.65
CA GLY A 83 -4.30 -2.01 10.40
C GLY A 83 -4.39 -3.27 9.53
N PRO A 84 -5.60 -3.79 9.30
CA PRO A 84 -5.82 -4.99 8.49
C PRO A 84 -5.77 -4.69 6.98
N TYR A 85 -4.78 -3.92 6.55
CA TYR A 85 -4.59 -3.49 5.16
C TYR A 85 -3.09 -3.33 4.86
N GLU A 86 -2.69 -3.68 3.66
CA GLU A 86 -1.30 -3.57 3.17
C GLU A 86 -1.18 -2.63 1.98
N THR A 87 -2.29 -2.28 1.33
CA THR A 87 -2.33 -1.45 0.13
C THR A 87 -3.18 -0.20 0.32
N LEU A 88 -2.98 0.81 -0.53
CA LEU A 88 -3.78 2.03 -0.54
C LEU A 88 -5.28 1.74 -0.70
N GLY A 89 -5.64 0.86 -1.63
CA GLY A 89 -7.04 0.48 -1.84
C GLY A 89 -7.66 -0.18 -0.62
N GLY A 90 -6.90 -1.05 0.07
CA GLY A 90 -7.31 -1.66 1.33
C GLY A 90 -7.55 -0.63 2.43
N LEU A 91 -6.63 0.33 2.58
CA LEU A 91 -6.75 1.44 3.53
C LEU A 91 -7.98 2.30 3.26
N ILE A 92 -8.23 2.67 1.99
CA ILE A 92 -9.41 3.46 1.59
C ILE A 92 -10.70 2.71 1.95
N MET A 93 -10.80 1.42 1.59
CA MET A 93 -11.97 0.60 1.90
C MET A 93 -12.19 0.43 3.40
N ALA A 94 -11.12 0.23 4.17
CA ALA A 94 -11.19 0.13 5.63
C ALA A 94 -11.67 1.46 6.26
N THR A 95 -11.18 2.60 5.74
CA THR A 95 -11.56 3.93 6.21
C THR A 95 -13.03 4.24 5.91
N LEU A 96 -13.53 3.86 4.73
CA LEU A 96 -14.92 4.08 4.33
C LEU A 96 -15.89 3.07 4.95
N GLY A 97 -15.42 1.87 5.32
CA GLY A 97 -16.25 0.79 5.86
C GLY A 97 -17.11 0.08 4.81
N HIS A 98 -16.95 0.40 3.53
CA HIS A 98 -17.66 -0.22 2.41
C HIS A 98 -16.80 -0.23 1.14
N ILE A 99 -17.27 -0.96 0.11
CA ILE A 99 -16.65 -0.92 -1.22
C ILE A 99 -17.01 0.45 -1.84
N PRO A 100 -15.99 1.26 -2.19
CA PRO A 100 -16.23 2.60 -2.70
C PRO A 100 -16.77 2.62 -4.13
N ASN A 101 -17.30 3.77 -4.52
CA ASN A 101 -17.58 4.12 -5.89
C ASN A 101 -16.61 5.19 -6.37
N VAL A 102 -16.50 5.34 -7.69
CA VAL A 102 -15.72 6.44 -8.27
C VAL A 102 -16.30 7.78 -7.78
N GLY A 103 -15.41 8.61 -7.24
CA GLY A 103 -15.76 9.91 -6.66
C GLY A 103 -15.84 9.93 -5.13
N ASP A 104 -15.90 8.76 -4.48
CA ASP A 104 -15.90 8.66 -3.02
C ASP A 104 -14.60 9.24 -2.45
N ARG A 105 -14.73 9.82 -1.25
CA ARG A 105 -13.65 10.51 -0.55
C ARG A 105 -13.46 9.94 0.83
N ALA A 106 -12.21 9.66 1.19
CA ALA A 106 -11.81 9.20 2.50
C ALA A 106 -10.76 10.13 3.09
N VAL A 107 -10.99 10.66 4.28
CA VAL A 107 -9.93 11.31 5.07
C VAL A 107 -9.10 10.19 5.68
N LEU A 108 -7.85 10.08 5.25
CA LEU A 108 -6.98 8.99 5.67
C LEU A 108 -6.54 9.18 7.14
N PRO A 109 -6.52 8.11 7.94
CA PRO A 109 -6.08 8.17 9.32
C PRO A 109 -4.57 8.44 9.38
N LEU A 110 -4.13 9.19 10.40
CA LEU A 110 -2.72 9.49 10.64
C LEU A 110 -2.11 8.44 11.58
N SER A 111 -0.85 8.07 11.31
CA SER A 111 -0.08 7.26 12.25
C SER A 111 0.23 8.05 13.52
N THR A 112 -0.06 7.47 14.68
CA THR A 112 0.26 8.10 15.98
C THR A 112 1.76 8.16 16.25
N ALA A 113 2.59 7.37 15.55
CA ALA A 113 4.04 7.40 15.67
C ALA A 113 4.65 8.70 15.15
N THR A 114 4.03 9.33 14.16
CA THR A 114 4.49 10.61 13.59
C THR A 114 4.24 11.79 14.54
N THR A 115 3.24 11.69 15.40
CA THR A 115 2.83 12.79 16.30
C THR A 115 3.84 13.08 17.43
N LEU A 116 4.68 12.10 17.80
CA LEU A 116 5.62 12.25 18.93
C LEU A 116 6.98 12.84 18.53
N GLN A 117 7.32 12.85 17.24
CA GLN A 117 8.57 13.42 16.73
C GLN A 117 8.46 14.86 16.23
N GLU A 118 7.24 15.35 15.99
CA GLU A 118 6.99 16.66 15.38
C GLU A 118 6.74 17.80 16.40
N GLU A 119 6.83 17.56 17.71
CA GLU A 119 6.73 18.65 18.71
C GLU A 119 7.90 19.64 18.64
N PHE A 120 8.95 19.38 17.86
CA PHE A 120 10.13 20.26 17.74
C PHE A 120 10.36 20.86 16.35
N GLU A 121 9.66 20.48 15.33
CA GLU A 121 9.74 21.12 14.00
C GLU A 121 8.32 21.42 13.49
N THR A 122 8.01 22.69 13.54
CA THR A 122 6.87 23.33 12.88
C THR A 122 6.67 22.81 11.46
N ALA A 123 5.69 21.94 11.25
CA ALA A 123 4.81 21.99 10.10
C ALA A 123 3.94 20.72 10.04
N SER A 124 2.66 20.92 10.37
CA SER A 124 1.57 20.20 9.70
C SER A 124 1.79 18.69 9.55
N ALA A 125 1.46 17.93 10.58
CA ALA A 125 0.93 16.60 10.36
C ALA A 125 -0.29 16.77 9.41
N GLY A 126 0.01 16.82 8.12
CA GLY A 126 -0.98 17.12 7.09
C GLY A 126 -1.96 15.99 7.01
N HIS A 127 -3.22 16.29 7.22
CA HIS A 127 -4.29 15.34 6.91
C HIS A 127 -4.25 15.05 5.40
N TRP A 128 -4.61 13.84 5.04
CA TRP A 128 -4.63 13.41 3.65
C TRP A 128 -6.04 13.00 3.24
N LEU A 129 -6.45 13.48 2.08
CA LEU A 129 -7.70 13.11 1.45
C LEU A 129 -7.41 12.17 0.28
N ALA A 130 -7.98 10.98 0.32
CA ALA A 130 -8.03 10.08 -0.82
C ALA A 130 -9.37 10.27 -1.55
N ARG A 131 -9.31 10.45 -2.87
CA ARG A 131 -10.50 10.46 -3.74
C ARG A 131 -10.35 9.35 -4.77
N VAL A 132 -11.28 8.41 -4.79
CA VAL A 132 -11.30 7.30 -5.76
C VAL A 132 -11.58 7.84 -7.16
N THR A 133 -10.68 7.56 -8.11
CA THR A 133 -10.81 8.01 -9.52
C THR A 133 -11.13 6.89 -10.47
N ALA A 134 -10.74 5.65 -10.14
CA ALA A 134 -11.09 4.46 -10.92
C ALA A 134 -11.29 3.24 -10.03
N MET A 135 -12.18 2.35 -10.46
CA MET A 135 -12.48 1.08 -9.82
C MET A 135 -12.32 -0.05 -10.84
N ASP A 136 -11.74 -1.17 -10.40
CA ASP A 136 -11.73 -2.44 -11.12
C ASP A 136 -12.62 -3.42 -10.35
N GLU A 137 -13.84 -3.64 -10.83
CA GLU A 137 -14.90 -4.42 -10.19
C GLU A 137 -15.15 -3.94 -8.73
N ARG A 138 -14.52 -4.60 -7.77
CA ARG A 138 -14.67 -4.34 -6.32
C ARG A 138 -13.40 -3.79 -5.67
N ARG A 139 -12.39 -3.46 -6.45
CA ARG A 139 -11.11 -2.93 -5.98
C ARG A 139 -10.94 -1.49 -6.41
N VAL A 140 -10.30 -0.71 -5.57
CA VAL A 140 -9.82 0.61 -5.98
C VAL A 140 -8.69 0.39 -6.99
N GLU A 141 -8.89 0.84 -8.22
CA GLU A 141 -7.86 0.81 -9.25
C GLU A 141 -6.93 2.01 -9.13
N ARG A 142 -7.53 3.21 -8.95
CA ARG A 142 -6.77 4.46 -8.78
C ARG A 142 -7.44 5.40 -7.79
N ALA A 143 -6.62 6.15 -7.07
CA ALA A 143 -7.08 7.23 -6.22
C ALA A 143 -6.14 8.44 -6.30
N VAL A 144 -6.68 9.64 -6.11
CA VAL A 144 -5.90 10.87 -5.95
C VAL A 144 -5.76 11.17 -4.47
N LEU A 145 -4.52 11.27 -4.02
CA LEU A 145 -4.13 11.67 -2.67
C LEU A 145 -3.78 13.15 -2.65
N SER A 146 -4.37 13.88 -1.76
CA SER A 146 -4.12 15.33 -1.60
C SER A 146 -3.88 15.65 -0.14
N PRO A 147 -2.82 16.40 0.18
CA PRO A 147 -2.67 16.96 1.53
C PRO A 147 -3.78 17.99 1.76
N ILE A 148 -4.41 17.95 2.93
CA ILE A 148 -5.48 18.86 3.33
C ILE A 148 -5.19 19.45 4.71
N THR A 149 -5.81 20.58 5.02
CA THR A 149 -5.70 21.17 6.35
C THR A 149 -6.58 20.44 7.38
N PRO A 150 -6.28 20.55 8.68
CA PRO A 150 -7.13 19.98 9.72
C PRO A 150 -8.58 20.48 9.67
N GLU A 151 -8.78 21.74 9.27
CA GLU A 151 -10.12 22.34 9.11
C GLU A 151 -10.89 21.66 7.99
N GLN A 152 -10.25 21.45 6.85
CA GLN A 152 -10.84 20.72 5.71
C GLN A 152 -11.15 19.26 6.06
N ALA A 153 -10.29 18.62 6.83
CA ALA A 153 -10.51 17.25 7.30
C ALA A 153 -11.76 17.15 8.20
N ALA A 154 -11.93 18.10 9.12
CA ALA A 154 -13.08 18.18 10.01
C ALA A 154 -14.39 18.40 9.25
N GLU A 155 -14.40 19.30 8.25
CA GLU A 155 -15.58 19.54 7.39
C GLU A 155 -15.99 18.29 6.62
N LEU A 156 -15.01 17.58 6.03
CA LEU A 156 -15.27 16.38 5.24
C LEU A 156 -15.77 15.21 6.09
N THR A 157 -15.31 15.09 7.33
CA THR A 157 -15.77 14.06 8.26
C THR A 157 -17.21 14.33 8.74
N THR A 158 -17.64 15.60 8.77
CA THR A 158 -18.99 15.99 9.20
C THR A 158 -20.05 15.78 8.10
N ILE A 159 -19.64 15.71 6.82
CA ILE A 159 -20.51 15.56 5.64
C ILE A 159 -20.65 14.08 5.23
N ALA A 160 -20.34 13.10 6.06
CA ALA A 160 -20.64 11.70 5.77
C ALA A 160 -22.16 11.55 5.53
N PRO A 161 -22.62 11.07 4.37
CA PRO A 161 -24.05 10.99 4.09
C PRO A 161 -24.69 9.98 5.05
N GLU A 162 -25.77 10.43 5.72
CA GLU A 162 -26.71 9.52 6.36
C GLU A 162 -27.12 8.46 5.34
N SER A 163 -26.89 7.19 5.68
CA SER A 163 -27.32 6.05 4.89
C SER A 163 -28.82 6.19 4.61
N THR A 164 -29.18 6.51 3.38
CA THR A 164 -30.54 6.42 2.90
C THR A 164 -30.94 4.95 2.93
N SER A 165 -31.60 4.53 3.99
CA SER A 165 -32.36 3.28 4.06
C SER A 165 -33.36 3.28 2.91
N PRO A 166 -33.37 2.29 2.03
CA PRO A 166 -34.52 2.11 1.14
C PRO A 166 -35.69 1.67 1.99
N GLY A 167 -36.60 2.64 2.22
CA GLY A 167 -37.88 2.42 2.89
C GLY A 167 -38.64 1.30 2.20
N GLY A 168 -39.16 0.40 3.02
CA GLY A 168 -40.10 -0.63 2.61
C GLY A 168 -41.31 -0.04 1.91
N ALA A 169 -41.65 -0.67 0.81
CA ALA A 169 -42.99 -0.57 0.21
C ALA A 169 -43.69 -1.91 0.35
N GLN A 170 -44.83 -1.86 0.90
CA GLN A 170 -45.87 -2.88 1.10
C GLN A 170 -46.20 -3.67 -0.17
#